data_7606e26d4d50dfbbea9e9463ef640a1f
#
_entry.id   7606e26d4d50dfbbea9e9463ef640a1f
#
_cell.length_a   1.000
_cell.length_b   1.000
_cell.length_c   1.000
_cell.angle_alpha   90.00
_cell.angle_beta   90.00
_cell.angle_gamma   90.00
#
_symmetry.space_group_name_H-M   'P 1'
#
loop_
_entity.id
_entity.type
_entity.pdbx_description
1 polymer ?
#
loop_
_entity_poly.entity_id
_entity_poly.type
_entity_poly.pdbx_seq_one_letter_code
_entity_poly.pdbx_strand_id
1 'polypeptide(L)'
;MMKENLSLVILAGGASTRMKKQLHSSVLISKDENSQANNRSKALISIDKNNRPILDYLLYNAKKAGYTTIYIITGEDNFLFKSFYGNENQGNVFNGLSINYAIQYIQKDRDKPFGTADALYQAMTQYPILKTVSFTVCNSDNLYSIDAFEFLRNTDSYPNSLISYDRDYLQFSMDRISRFALLSIDENNYLKSIIEKPELDVVSSFKDSQGKLRVSMNIFRFNGEFLFSYLENCPINKTRNEKELPTALLNMINDSPNSTITIPLAEHVPDLTSKEDINILKQYVKNIDISSF
;
A
#
# COMPACT_ATOMS: atom_id res chain seq x y z
N MET A 1 24.45 -10.93 -8.77
CA MET A 1 23.80 -10.82 -7.47
C MET A 1 22.73 -9.74 -7.62
N MET A 2 21.45 -10.09 -7.41
CA MET A 2 20.41 -9.06 -7.31
C MET A 2 20.70 -8.23 -6.05
N LYS A 3 20.58 -6.88 -6.17
CA LYS A 3 20.78 -6.00 -5.01
C LYS A 3 19.66 -6.26 -4.01
N GLU A 4 20.00 -6.34 -2.72
CA GLU A 4 19.02 -6.52 -1.64
C GLU A 4 17.87 -5.52 -1.74
N ASN A 5 16.65 -6.01 -1.53
CA ASN A 5 15.44 -5.17 -1.45
C ASN A 5 15.43 -4.41 -0.11
N LEU A 6 16.10 -3.26 -0.06
CA LEU A 6 16.15 -2.39 1.12
C LEU A 6 15.25 -1.17 1.00
N SER A 7 14.55 -1.03 -0.13
CA SER A 7 13.72 0.13 -0.46
C SER A 7 12.24 -0.18 -0.32
N LEU A 8 11.53 0.70 0.39
CA LEU A 8 10.07 0.68 0.50
C LEU A 8 9.50 1.96 -0.10
N VAL A 9 8.55 1.83 -1.03
CA VAL A 9 7.78 2.93 -1.61
C VAL A 9 6.39 2.94 -0.98
N ILE A 10 5.98 4.06 -0.40
CA ILE A 10 4.70 4.19 0.29
C ILE A 10 3.80 5.16 -0.49
N LEU A 11 2.63 4.68 -0.91
CA LEU A 11 1.63 5.45 -1.64
C LEU A 11 0.80 6.30 -0.65
N ALA A 12 1.09 7.59 -0.52
CA ALA A 12 0.44 8.50 0.42
C ALA A 12 -0.23 9.73 -0.24
N GLY A 13 -0.24 9.80 -1.59
CA GLY A 13 -0.80 10.92 -2.36
C GLY A 13 -2.31 10.86 -2.59
N GLY A 14 -3.03 9.89 -2.03
CA GLY A 14 -4.47 9.71 -2.25
C GLY A 14 -5.32 10.83 -1.66
N ALA A 15 -6.43 11.18 -2.34
CA ALA A 15 -7.34 12.30 -1.96
C ALA A 15 -8.13 12.09 -0.66
N SER A 16 -8.12 10.90 -0.07
CA SER A 16 -8.78 10.56 1.22
C SER A 16 -10.30 10.87 1.26
N THR A 17 -10.99 10.78 0.13
CA THR A 17 -12.39 11.23 -0.02
C THR A 17 -13.37 10.53 0.93
N ARG A 18 -13.18 9.24 1.24
CA ARG A 18 -14.02 8.49 2.18
C ARG A 18 -13.84 8.99 3.62
N MET A 19 -12.60 9.31 4.01
CA MET A 19 -12.27 9.85 5.33
C MET A 19 -12.91 11.23 5.57
N LYS A 20 -13.06 12.06 4.53
CA LYS A 20 -13.62 13.40 4.61
C LYS A 20 -15.15 13.46 4.61
N LYS A 21 -15.85 12.32 4.51
CA LYS A 21 -17.31 12.27 4.60
C LYS A 21 -17.80 12.61 6.01
N GLN A 22 -19.07 13.03 6.11
CA GLN A 22 -19.72 13.23 7.41
C GLN A 22 -19.73 11.94 8.23
N LEU A 23 -19.53 12.08 9.54
CA LEU A 23 -19.66 10.98 10.49
C LEU A 23 -21.10 10.49 10.56
N HIS A 24 -21.30 9.18 10.65
CA HIS A 24 -22.54 8.64 11.14
C HIS A 24 -22.70 9.01 12.63
N SER A 25 -23.91 9.35 13.08
CA SER A 25 -24.20 9.85 14.42
C SER A 25 -23.83 8.90 15.57
N SER A 26 -23.54 7.63 15.25
CA SER A 26 -23.16 6.60 16.22
C SER A 26 -21.64 6.50 16.48
N VAL A 27 -20.80 7.22 15.72
CA VAL A 27 -19.33 7.12 15.84
C VAL A 27 -18.81 8.22 16.75
N LEU A 28 -18.21 7.80 17.88
CA LEU A 28 -17.62 8.70 18.86
C LEU A 28 -16.12 8.85 18.57
N ILE A 29 -15.75 9.94 17.90
CA ILE A 29 -14.36 10.42 17.82
C ILE A 29 -14.27 11.83 18.40
N SER A 30 -13.10 12.20 18.90
CA SER A 30 -12.86 13.52 19.45
C SER A 30 -12.94 14.62 18.36
N LYS A 31 -13.10 15.89 18.78
CA LYS A 31 -13.06 17.02 17.85
C LYS A 31 -11.75 17.09 17.10
N ASP A 32 -10.64 16.80 17.76
CA ASP A 32 -9.31 16.80 17.14
C ASP A 32 -9.17 15.69 16.09
N GLU A 33 -9.58 14.48 16.40
CA GLU A 33 -9.58 13.35 15.44
C GLU A 33 -10.43 13.65 14.22
N ASN A 34 -11.61 14.25 14.42
CA ASN A 34 -12.46 14.65 13.31
C ASN A 34 -11.79 15.76 12.46
N SER A 35 -11.11 16.70 13.08
CA SER A 35 -10.32 17.73 12.40
C SER A 35 -9.18 17.10 11.59
N GLN A 36 -8.42 16.20 12.18
CA GLN A 36 -7.35 15.47 11.48
C GLN A 36 -7.89 14.66 10.29
N ALA A 37 -8.99 13.92 10.48
CA ALA A 37 -9.63 13.12 9.44
C ALA A 37 -10.10 13.96 8.23
N ASN A 38 -10.51 15.21 8.48
CA ASN A 38 -10.95 16.11 7.41
C ASN A 38 -9.81 16.81 6.67
N ASN A 39 -8.68 17.06 7.36
CA ASN A 39 -7.64 17.99 6.87
C ASN A 39 -6.29 17.32 6.57
N ARG A 40 -6.04 16.10 7.07
CA ARG A 40 -4.76 15.41 6.85
C ARG A 40 -4.87 14.29 5.83
N SER A 41 -3.71 13.90 5.28
CA SER A 41 -3.57 12.58 4.66
C SER A 41 -3.88 11.50 5.70
N LYS A 42 -4.49 10.39 5.31
CA LYS A 42 -4.76 9.25 6.19
C LYS A 42 -3.52 8.75 6.91
N ALA A 43 -2.38 8.73 6.21
CA ALA A 43 -1.08 8.36 6.75
C ALA A 43 -0.70 9.14 8.01
N LEU A 44 -1.18 10.39 8.14
CA LEU A 44 -0.83 11.32 9.21
C LEU A 44 -1.93 11.49 10.27
N ILE A 45 -2.95 10.64 10.25
CA ILE A 45 -3.98 10.61 11.30
C ILE A 45 -3.42 9.88 12.51
N SER A 46 -3.50 10.52 13.68
CA SER A 46 -3.03 9.99 14.94
C SER A 46 -3.90 8.82 15.42
N ILE A 47 -3.24 7.71 15.79
CA ILE A 47 -3.91 6.48 16.20
C ILE A 47 -3.49 5.99 17.58
N ASP A 48 -2.77 6.79 18.35
CA ASP A 48 -2.42 6.48 19.73
C ASP A 48 -2.52 7.69 20.68
N LYS A 49 -2.31 7.44 21.97
CA LYS A 49 -2.35 8.49 23.01
C LYS A 49 -1.20 9.50 22.94
N ASN A 50 -0.14 9.17 22.22
CA ASN A 50 1.04 10.03 22.03
C ASN A 50 0.95 10.85 20.75
N ASN A 51 -0.22 10.84 20.09
CA ASN A 51 -0.48 11.49 18.80
C ASN A 51 0.40 10.99 17.65
N ARG A 52 0.87 9.76 17.72
CA ARG A 52 1.63 9.14 16.62
C ARG A 52 0.70 8.76 15.48
N PRO A 53 1.05 9.11 14.24
CA PRO A 53 0.27 8.74 13.07
C PRO A 53 0.40 7.24 12.72
N ILE A 54 -0.55 6.70 11.95
CA ILE A 54 -0.48 5.32 11.46
C ILE A 54 0.83 5.04 10.71
N LEU A 55 1.37 6.04 10.01
CA LEU A 55 2.62 5.92 9.26
C LEU A 55 3.82 5.58 10.16
N ASP A 56 3.87 6.06 11.41
CA ASP A 56 4.94 5.70 12.35
C ASP A 56 4.97 4.18 12.63
N TYR A 57 3.80 3.57 12.79
CA TYR A 57 3.68 2.12 12.99
C TYR A 57 4.08 1.33 11.74
N LEU A 58 3.70 1.83 10.56
CA LEU A 58 4.11 1.24 9.28
C LEU A 58 5.64 1.30 9.11
N LEU A 59 6.24 2.45 9.39
CA LEU A 59 7.69 2.66 9.32
C LEU A 59 8.44 1.81 10.35
N TYR A 60 7.88 1.66 11.56
CA TYR A 60 8.43 0.78 12.58
C TYR A 60 8.48 -0.67 12.10
N ASN A 61 7.36 -1.20 11.57
CA ASN A 61 7.30 -2.57 11.07
C ASN A 61 8.27 -2.78 9.89
N ALA A 62 8.33 -1.82 8.96
CA ALA A 62 9.26 -1.86 7.84
C ALA A 62 10.73 -1.86 8.31
N LYS A 63 11.08 -0.99 9.28
CA LYS A 63 12.43 -0.97 9.86
C LYS A 63 12.79 -2.29 10.53
N LYS A 64 11.85 -2.86 11.31
CA LYS A 64 12.06 -4.17 11.97
C LYS A 64 12.27 -5.28 10.94
N ALA A 65 11.57 -5.24 9.82
CA ALA A 65 11.77 -6.16 8.69
C ALA A 65 13.06 -5.90 7.89
N GLY A 66 13.85 -4.88 8.23
CA GLY A 66 15.15 -4.60 7.64
C GLY A 66 15.16 -3.65 6.45
N TYR A 67 14.08 -2.92 6.18
CA TYR A 67 14.10 -1.81 5.23
C TYR A 67 14.89 -0.63 5.80
N THR A 68 15.64 0.06 4.95
CA THR A 68 16.50 1.18 5.34
C THR A 68 16.18 2.48 4.58
N THR A 69 15.61 2.37 3.37
CA THR A 69 15.33 3.49 2.51
C THR A 69 13.84 3.56 2.18
N ILE A 70 13.22 4.66 2.51
CA ILE A 70 11.79 4.88 2.35
C ILE A 70 11.57 6.01 1.32
N TYR A 71 10.67 5.76 0.36
CA TYR A 71 10.17 6.75 -0.58
C TYR A 71 8.69 6.96 -0.30
N ILE A 72 8.31 8.14 0.20
CA ILE A 72 6.91 8.48 0.47
C ILE A 72 6.40 9.27 -0.73
N ILE A 73 5.43 8.71 -1.47
CA ILE A 73 4.80 9.40 -2.59
C ILE A 73 3.66 10.26 -2.02
N THR A 74 3.79 11.58 -2.18
CA THR A 74 2.80 12.57 -1.71
C THR A 74 2.28 13.40 -2.88
N GLY A 75 1.25 14.21 -2.65
CA GLY A 75 0.94 15.34 -3.52
C GLY A 75 1.94 16.49 -3.34
N GLU A 76 1.76 17.57 -4.12
CA GLU A 76 2.62 18.77 -4.06
C GLU A 76 2.58 19.45 -2.69
N ASP A 77 1.40 19.47 -2.04
CA ASP A 77 1.27 19.92 -0.65
C ASP A 77 1.65 18.78 0.31
N ASN A 78 2.93 18.73 0.64
CA ASN A 78 3.49 17.73 1.55
C ASN A 78 4.11 18.32 2.83
N PHE A 79 3.80 19.57 3.13
CA PHE A 79 4.36 20.27 4.29
C PHE A 79 4.19 19.48 5.59
N LEU A 80 3.03 18.87 5.81
CA LEU A 80 2.77 18.11 7.02
C LEU A 80 3.64 16.84 7.09
N PHE A 81 3.88 16.13 5.98
CA PHE A 81 4.82 15.01 5.95
C PHE A 81 6.24 15.47 6.32
N LYS A 82 6.67 16.60 5.76
CA LYS A 82 7.97 17.18 6.05
C LYS A 82 8.13 17.57 7.52
N SER A 83 7.08 18.09 8.15
CA SER A 83 7.11 18.44 9.58
C SER A 83 7.26 17.21 10.50
N PHE A 84 6.82 16.03 10.07
CA PHE A 84 6.97 14.78 10.83
C PHE A 84 8.30 14.08 10.56
N TYR A 85 8.75 14.02 9.31
CA TYR A 85 9.80 13.09 8.89
C TYR A 85 11.03 13.77 8.27
N GLY A 86 11.09 15.08 8.27
CA GLY A 86 12.24 15.88 7.82
C GLY A 86 11.94 16.77 6.62
N ASN A 87 12.54 17.93 6.58
CA ASN A 87 12.19 19.06 5.70
C ASN A 87 12.76 18.97 4.29
N GLU A 88 13.79 18.15 4.08
CA GLU A 88 14.45 18.02 2.79
C GLU A 88 13.63 17.12 1.86
N ASN A 89 13.83 17.26 0.54
CA ASN A 89 13.16 16.39 -0.42
C ASN A 89 13.72 14.97 -0.38
N GLN A 90 14.98 14.79 0.00
CA GLN A 90 15.66 13.49 0.09
C GLN A 90 16.69 13.46 1.21
N GLY A 91 17.00 12.25 1.68
CA GLY A 91 18.07 12.00 2.64
C GLY A 91 17.77 12.41 4.07
N ASN A 92 16.50 12.65 4.43
CA ASN A 92 16.15 12.87 5.82
C ASN A 92 16.40 11.61 6.64
N VAL A 93 16.76 11.76 7.90
CA VAL A 93 16.93 10.63 8.82
C VAL A 93 15.81 10.65 9.85
N PHE A 94 15.00 9.62 9.86
CA PHE A 94 13.94 9.42 10.86
C PHE A 94 14.08 8.04 11.49
N ASN A 95 14.43 7.99 12.75
CA ASN A 95 14.64 6.76 13.52
C ASN A 95 15.57 5.74 12.80
N GLY A 96 16.63 6.23 12.13
CA GLY A 96 17.59 5.40 11.39
C GLY A 96 17.12 4.95 10.00
N LEU A 97 15.95 5.38 9.55
CA LEU A 97 15.49 5.24 8.17
C LEU A 97 15.89 6.46 7.35
N SER A 98 16.28 6.25 6.09
CA SER A 98 16.45 7.32 5.10
C SER A 98 15.10 7.62 4.45
N ILE A 99 14.56 8.82 4.67
CA ILE A 99 13.26 9.25 4.15
C ILE A 99 13.43 10.17 2.94
N ASN A 100 12.74 9.84 1.85
CA ASN A 100 12.73 10.59 0.61
C ASN A 100 11.28 10.84 0.18
N TYR A 101 10.98 12.00 -0.38
CA TYR A 101 9.65 12.33 -0.90
C TYR A 101 9.64 12.32 -2.41
N ALA A 102 8.72 11.56 -2.99
CA ALA A 102 8.39 11.65 -4.40
C ALA A 102 7.06 12.39 -4.55
N ILE A 103 6.99 13.31 -5.48
CA ILE A 103 5.79 14.12 -5.70
C ILE A 103 5.01 13.54 -6.86
N GLN A 104 3.75 13.15 -6.61
CA GLN A 104 2.80 12.88 -7.67
C GLN A 104 2.15 14.19 -8.10
N TYR A 105 2.60 14.73 -9.22
CA TYR A 105 2.03 15.92 -9.84
C TYR A 105 0.68 15.59 -10.50
N ILE A 106 -0.27 16.50 -10.33
CA ILE A 106 -1.56 16.42 -11.03
C ILE A 106 -1.41 17.12 -12.38
N GLN A 107 -1.78 16.43 -13.45
CA GLN A 107 -1.75 17.00 -14.81
C GLN A 107 -2.71 18.20 -14.91
N LYS A 108 -2.38 19.18 -15.76
CA LYS A 108 -3.09 20.48 -15.85
C LYS A 108 -4.59 20.37 -16.17
N ASP A 109 -4.99 19.30 -16.83
CA ASP A 109 -6.37 19.01 -17.24
C ASP A 109 -7.12 18.11 -16.25
N ARG A 110 -6.60 17.91 -15.05
CA ARG A 110 -7.13 17.01 -14.03
C ARG A 110 -7.27 17.69 -12.67
N ASP A 111 -8.32 17.29 -11.95
CA ASP A 111 -8.56 17.74 -10.56
C ASP A 111 -8.08 16.72 -9.51
N LYS A 112 -7.61 15.55 -9.97
CA LYS A 112 -7.22 14.43 -9.09
C LYS A 112 -5.94 13.77 -9.59
N PRO A 113 -5.15 13.14 -8.67
CA PRO A 113 -4.05 12.29 -9.04
C PRO A 113 -4.46 11.20 -10.04
N PHE A 114 -3.54 10.82 -10.93
CA PHE A 114 -3.85 9.92 -12.04
C PHE A 114 -3.80 8.43 -11.67
N GLY A 115 -3.80 8.12 -10.38
CA GLY A 115 -3.86 6.76 -9.86
C GLY A 115 -2.51 6.22 -9.39
N THR A 116 -2.51 4.97 -8.91
CA THR A 116 -1.37 4.36 -8.22
C THR A 116 -0.23 3.94 -9.15
N ALA A 117 -0.53 3.54 -10.39
CA ALA A 117 0.52 3.27 -11.38
C ALA A 117 1.23 4.55 -11.82
N ASP A 118 0.48 5.64 -12.01
CA ASP A 118 1.06 6.95 -12.33
C ASP A 118 1.92 7.47 -11.16
N ALA A 119 1.45 7.33 -9.92
CA ALA A 119 2.22 7.70 -8.73
C ALA A 119 3.58 7.01 -8.70
N LEU A 120 3.61 5.71 -8.92
CA LEU A 120 4.82 4.92 -8.91
C LEU A 120 5.72 5.25 -10.14
N TYR A 121 5.13 5.46 -11.33
CA TYR A 121 5.86 5.92 -12.51
C TYR A 121 6.60 7.24 -12.27
N GLN A 122 5.89 8.23 -11.69
CA GLN A 122 6.48 9.53 -11.35
C GLN A 122 7.58 9.40 -10.29
N ALA A 123 7.40 8.56 -9.27
CA ALA A 123 8.42 8.29 -8.26
C ALA A 123 9.68 7.66 -8.86
N MET A 124 9.53 6.65 -9.73
CA MET A 124 10.65 6.00 -10.43
C MET A 124 11.35 6.95 -11.42
N THR A 125 10.65 7.96 -11.91
CA THR A 125 11.24 9.00 -12.77
C THR A 125 12.05 10.01 -11.95
N GLN A 126 11.56 10.41 -10.76
CA GLN A 126 12.26 11.31 -9.83
C GLN A 126 13.47 10.61 -9.17
N TYR A 127 13.35 9.30 -8.93
CA TYR A 127 14.39 8.47 -8.31
C TYR A 127 14.79 7.31 -9.24
N PRO A 128 15.68 7.57 -10.24
CA PRO A 128 16.06 6.55 -11.25
C PRO A 128 16.64 5.27 -10.67
N ILE A 129 17.19 5.30 -9.45
CA ILE A 129 17.68 4.10 -8.76
C ILE A 129 16.57 3.03 -8.63
N LEU A 130 15.31 3.42 -8.45
CA LEU A 130 14.19 2.50 -8.37
C LEU A 130 13.95 1.71 -9.66
N LYS A 131 14.47 2.20 -10.81
CA LYS A 131 14.43 1.46 -12.09
C LYS A 131 15.43 0.30 -12.15
N THR A 132 16.42 0.26 -11.25
CA THR A 132 17.55 -0.68 -11.31
C THR A 132 17.65 -1.63 -10.12
N VAL A 133 16.74 -1.48 -9.15
CA VAL A 133 16.70 -2.30 -7.94
C VAL A 133 15.33 -2.95 -7.76
N SER A 134 15.25 -3.98 -6.92
CA SER A 134 13.99 -4.43 -6.41
C SER A 134 13.56 -3.57 -5.22
N PHE A 135 12.25 -3.32 -5.11
CA PHE A 135 11.66 -2.56 -4.01
C PHE A 135 10.27 -3.08 -3.67
N THR A 136 9.85 -2.83 -2.44
CA THR A 136 8.47 -3.09 -2.02
C THR A 136 7.64 -1.82 -2.17
N VAL A 137 6.38 -1.94 -2.60
CA VAL A 137 5.42 -0.85 -2.63
C VAL A 137 4.18 -1.22 -1.82
N CYS A 138 3.65 -0.27 -1.03
CA CYS A 138 2.45 -0.47 -0.24
C CYS A 138 1.63 0.81 -0.08
N ASN A 139 0.39 0.65 0.38
CA ASN A 139 -0.45 1.78 0.78
C ASN A 139 -0.01 2.33 2.14
N SER A 140 -0.22 3.62 2.36
CA SER A 140 0.12 4.32 3.60
C SER A 140 -0.92 4.21 4.71
N ASP A 141 -2.10 3.68 4.40
CA ASP A 141 -3.26 3.58 5.28
C ASP A 141 -3.59 2.15 5.72
N ASN A 142 -2.74 1.20 5.35
CA ASN A 142 -2.78 -0.19 5.82
C ASN A 142 -1.62 -0.45 6.80
N LEU A 143 -1.87 -1.19 7.86
CA LEU A 143 -0.83 -1.58 8.81
C LEU A 143 -0.40 -3.03 8.56
N TYR A 144 0.59 -3.21 7.72
CA TYR A 144 1.17 -4.52 7.40
C TYR A 144 2.07 -5.00 8.53
N SER A 145 2.10 -6.31 8.75
CA SER A 145 2.96 -6.96 9.75
C SER A 145 4.44 -6.91 9.37
N ILE A 146 5.29 -7.17 10.35
CA ILE A 146 6.73 -7.39 10.12
C ILE A 146 6.93 -8.58 9.18
N ASP A 147 6.20 -9.69 9.40
CA ASP A 147 6.30 -10.90 8.59
C ASP A 147 5.96 -10.64 7.11
N ALA A 148 4.90 -9.87 6.83
CA ALA A 148 4.54 -9.49 5.45
C ALA A 148 5.70 -8.75 4.75
N PHE A 149 6.33 -7.82 5.44
CA PHE A 149 7.48 -7.10 4.92
C PHE A 149 8.71 -7.99 4.76
N GLU A 150 9.02 -8.85 5.72
CA GLU A 150 10.16 -9.78 5.67
C GLU A 150 10.03 -10.78 4.52
N PHE A 151 8.83 -11.36 4.34
CA PHE A 151 8.58 -12.28 3.24
C PHE A 151 8.83 -11.63 1.89
N LEU A 152 8.31 -10.41 1.66
CA LEU A 152 8.54 -9.69 0.41
C LEU A 152 10.02 -9.31 0.23
N ARG A 153 10.69 -8.88 1.31
CA ARG A 153 12.11 -8.52 1.25
C ARG A 153 13.00 -9.69 0.85
N ASN A 154 12.66 -10.89 1.33
CA ASN A 154 13.48 -12.10 1.17
C ASN A 154 13.12 -12.92 -0.08
N THR A 155 12.20 -12.47 -0.94
CA THR A 155 11.76 -13.20 -2.13
C THR A 155 12.61 -12.84 -3.36
N ASP A 156 13.92 -13.13 -3.34
CA ASP A 156 14.86 -12.71 -4.40
C ASP A 156 14.88 -13.65 -5.61
N SER A 157 14.32 -14.86 -5.49
CA SER A 157 14.33 -15.86 -6.57
C SER A 157 13.36 -15.54 -7.71
N TYR A 158 12.45 -14.59 -7.52
CA TYR A 158 11.42 -14.21 -8.48
C TYR A 158 11.51 -12.73 -8.80
N PRO A 159 11.20 -12.30 -10.05
CA PRO A 159 11.25 -10.88 -10.39
C PRO A 159 10.24 -10.06 -9.58
N ASN A 160 9.03 -10.58 -9.36
CA ASN A 160 8.00 -9.88 -8.60
C ASN A 160 7.30 -10.82 -7.62
N SER A 161 6.76 -10.25 -6.55
CA SER A 161 5.98 -10.99 -5.56
C SER A 161 4.91 -10.11 -4.90
N LEU A 162 3.88 -10.72 -4.35
CA LEU A 162 2.88 -10.06 -3.51
C LEU A 162 2.43 -10.98 -2.38
N ILE A 163 1.93 -10.38 -1.31
CA ILE A 163 1.27 -11.15 -0.25
C ILE A 163 -0.17 -11.46 -0.70
N SER A 164 -0.53 -12.74 -0.65
CA SER A 164 -1.87 -13.24 -0.91
C SER A 164 -2.55 -13.58 0.42
N TYR A 165 -3.33 -12.61 0.94
CA TYR A 165 -3.97 -12.76 2.25
C TYR A 165 -5.14 -13.74 2.19
N ASP A 166 -5.24 -14.61 3.20
CA ASP A 166 -6.42 -15.45 3.39
C ASP A 166 -7.61 -14.54 3.78
N ARG A 167 -8.64 -14.53 2.93
CA ARG A 167 -9.82 -13.68 3.10
C ARG A 167 -10.53 -13.92 4.44
N ASP A 168 -10.51 -15.15 4.94
CA ASP A 168 -11.20 -15.54 6.16
C ASP A 168 -10.55 -14.98 7.43
N TYR A 169 -9.29 -14.53 7.35
CA TYR A 169 -8.56 -13.90 8.46
C TYR A 169 -8.76 -12.39 8.52
N LEU A 170 -9.37 -11.77 7.51
CA LEU A 170 -9.63 -10.34 7.50
C LEU A 170 -10.84 -9.99 8.38
N GLN A 171 -10.62 -9.22 9.42
CA GLN A 171 -11.62 -8.85 10.44
C GLN A 171 -12.40 -7.58 10.02
N PHE A 172 -13.03 -7.62 8.84
CA PHE A 172 -13.89 -6.55 8.35
C PHE A 172 -15.31 -7.07 8.13
N SER A 173 -16.27 -6.14 7.94
CA SER A 173 -17.62 -6.52 7.52
C SER A 173 -17.60 -7.22 6.15
N MET A 174 -18.56 -8.12 5.92
CA MET A 174 -18.66 -8.84 4.64
C MET A 174 -18.81 -7.89 3.44
N ASP A 175 -19.54 -6.78 3.60
CA ASP A 175 -19.65 -5.73 2.59
C ASP A 175 -18.29 -5.10 2.23
N ARG A 176 -17.40 -4.92 3.23
CA ARG A 176 -16.04 -4.41 2.99
C ARG A 176 -15.14 -5.46 2.34
N ILE A 177 -15.19 -6.69 2.84
CA ILE A 177 -14.40 -7.83 2.31
C ILE A 177 -14.75 -8.10 0.84
N SER A 178 -16.02 -8.01 0.44
CA SER A 178 -16.46 -8.24 -0.94
C SER A 178 -15.87 -7.26 -1.95
N ARG A 179 -15.29 -6.15 -1.50
CA ARG A 179 -14.68 -5.11 -2.35
C ARG A 179 -13.18 -5.28 -2.56
N PHE A 180 -12.54 -6.20 -1.83
CA PHE A 180 -11.11 -6.46 -2.01
C PHE A 180 -10.85 -7.22 -3.31
N ALA A 181 -9.72 -6.93 -3.93
CA ALA A 181 -9.31 -7.62 -5.14
C ALA A 181 -9.02 -9.09 -4.86
N LEU A 182 -9.73 -9.99 -5.56
CA LEU A 182 -9.45 -11.42 -5.54
C LEU A 182 -8.27 -11.75 -6.43
N LEU A 183 -7.46 -12.71 -5.97
CA LEU A 183 -6.31 -13.24 -6.68
C LEU A 183 -6.64 -14.63 -7.22
N SER A 184 -6.43 -14.86 -8.52
CA SER A 184 -6.35 -16.20 -9.10
C SER A 184 -4.91 -16.66 -9.08
N ILE A 185 -4.66 -17.81 -8.48
CA ILE A 185 -3.32 -18.33 -8.20
C ILE A 185 -3.28 -19.79 -8.68
N ASP A 186 -2.19 -20.17 -9.37
CA ASP A 186 -2.01 -21.56 -9.76
C ASP A 186 -1.44 -22.45 -8.64
N GLU A 187 -1.30 -23.74 -8.91
CA GLU A 187 -0.79 -24.74 -7.96
C GLU A 187 0.65 -24.49 -7.49
N ASN A 188 1.42 -23.70 -8.25
CA ASN A 188 2.79 -23.30 -7.95
C ASN A 188 2.88 -21.92 -7.29
N ASN A 189 1.76 -21.35 -6.86
CA ASN A 189 1.60 -20.02 -6.29
C ASN A 189 1.91 -18.85 -7.24
N TYR A 190 1.93 -19.05 -8.56
CA TYR A 190 2.03 -17.91 -9.48
C TYR A 190 0.70 -17.19 -9.64
N LEU A 191 0.76 -15.88 -9.63
CA LEU A 191 -0.40 -15.01 -9.89
C LEU A 191 -0.85 -15.18 -11.36
N LYS A 192 -2.11 -15.50 -11.57
CA LYS A 192 -2.75 -15.62 -12.89
C LYS A 192 -3.67 -14.45 -13.20
N SER A 193 -4.34 -13.91 -12.19
CA SER A 193 -5.22 -12.77 -12.35
C SER A 193 -5.44 -12.04 -11.04
N ILE A 194 -5.82 -10.76 -11.16
CA ILE A 194 -6.27 -9.92 -10.05
C ILE A 194 -7.54 -9.19 -10.50
N ILE A 195 -8.64 -9.39 -9.78
CA ILE A 195 -9.95 -8.81 -10.13
C ILE A 195 -10.44 -7.96 -8.97
N GLU A 196 -10.55 -6.67 -9.20
CA GLU A 196 -11.16 -5.75 -8.24
C GLU A 196 -12.69 -5.87 -8.25
N LYS A 197 -13.29 -5.89 -7.06
CA LYS A 197 -14.75 -5.95 -6.86
C LYS A 197 -15.42 -7.06 -7.69
N PRO A 198 -15.02 -8.32 -7.49
CA PRO A 198 -15.55 -9.43 -8.26
C PRO A 198 -17.09 -9.55 -8.10
N GLU A 199 -17.78 -9.94 -9.16
CA GLU A 199 -19.18 -10.34 -9.09
C GLU A 199 -19.32 -11.60 -8.22
N LEU A 200 -20.45 -11.73 -7.50
CA LEU A 200 -20.65 -12.79 -6.50
C LEU A 200 -20.62 -14.21 -7.11
N ASP A 201 -21.08 -14.36 -8.33
CA ASP A 201 -21.14 -15.64 -9.05
C ASP A 201 -19.77 -16.20 -9.44
N VAL A 202 -18.76 -15.33 -9.63
CA VAL A 202 -17.41 -15.75 -10.00
C VAL A 202 -16.51 -16.00 -8.79
N VAL A 203 -16.89 -15.55 -7.58
CA VAL A 203 -16.03 -15.62 -6.39
C VAL A 203 -15.56 -17.04 -6.10
N SER A 204 -16.41 -18.06 -6.26
CA SER A 204 -16.07 -19.45 -5.97
C SER A 204 -14.97 -20.02 -6.87
N SER A 205 -14.82 -19.49 -8.09
CA SER A 205 -13.79 -19.94 -9.05
C SER A 205 -12.37 -19.45 -8.70
N PHE A 206 -12.25 -18.52 -7.72
CA PHE A 206 -10.98 -17.98 -7.26
C PHE A 206 -10.37 -18.73 -6.06
N LYS A 207 -10.95 -19.85 -5.65
CA LYS A 207 -10.35 -20.65 -4.59
C LYS A 207 -9.05 -21.28 -5.07
N ASP A 208 -8.00 -21.13 -4.23
CA ASP A 208 -6.72 -21.78 -4.46
C ASP A 208 -6.80 -23.30 -4.26
N SER A 209 -5.67 -24.00 -4.42
CA SER A 209 -5.58 -25.46 -4.25
C SER A 209 -5.95 -25.95 -2.83
N GLN A 210 -5.96 -25.06 -1.84
CA GLN A 210 -6.36 -25.33 -0.47
C GLN A 210 -7.83 -24.97 -0.21
N GLY A 211 -8.58 -24.52 -1.23
CA GLY A 211 -9.97 -24.07 -1.11
C GLY A 211 -10.14 -22.70 -0.50
N LYS A 212 -9.07 -21.88 -0.40
CA LYS A 212 -9.06 -20.56 0.20
C LYS A 212 -9.24 -19.46 -0.83
N LEU A 213 -9.97 -18.42 -0.47
CA LEU A 213 -10.05 -17.19 -1.25
C LEU A 213 -8.89 -16.27 -0.85
N ARG A 214 -8.07 -15.90 -1.81
CA ARG A 214 -6.93 -15.02 -1.62
C ARG A 214 -7.23 -13.62 -2.11
N VAL A 215 -6.87 -12.62 -1.30
CA VAL A 215 -7.10 -11.21 -1.63
C VAL A 215 -5.78 -10.41 -1.58
N SER A 216 -5.75 -9.35 -2.37
CA SER A 216 -4.69 -8.36 -2.31
C SER A 216 -5.05 -7.26 -1.30
N MET A 217 -4.09 -6.93 -0.43
CA MET A 217 -4.15 -5.74 0.43
C MET A 217 -3.16 -4.66 -0.06
N ASN A 218 -2.82 -4.66 -1.36
CA ASN A 218 -1.97 -3.67 -2.02
C ASN A 218 -0.56 -3.56 -1.42
N ILE A 219 0.07 -4.69 -1.21
CA ILE A 219 1.50 -4.77 -0.89
C ILE A 219 2.20 -5.70 -1.87
N PHE A 220 3.22 -5.19 -2.55
CA PHE A 220 3.90 -5.85 -3.67
C PHE A 220 5.40 -5.62 -3.58
N ARG A 221 6.19 -6.59 -4.06
CA ARG A 221 7.59 -6.39 -4.40
C ARG A 221 7.74 -6.45 -5.91
N PHE A 222 8.46 -5.50 -6.46
CA PHE A 222 8.74 -5.42 -7.89
C PHE A 222 10.23 -5.32 -8.17
N ASN A 223 10.66 -5.92 -9.26
CA ASN A 223 11.89 -5.56 -9.94
C ASN A 223 11.63 -4.30 -10.77
N GLY A 224 12.36 -3.23 -10.49
CA GLY A 224 12.13 -1.93 -11.12
C GLY A 224 12.36 -1.91 -12.63
N GLU A 225 13.37 -2.63 -13.11
CA GLU A 225 13.67 -2.75 -14.52
C GLU A 225 12.54 -3.45 -15.28
N PHE A 226 11.96 -4.48 -14.66
CA PHE A 226 10.88 -5.24 -15.23
C PHE A 226 9.55 -4.47 -15.22
N LEU A 227 9.27 -3.69 -14.18
CA LEU A 227 7.98 -3.00 -13.97
C LEU A 227 7.86 -1.70 -14.78
N PHE A 228 8.95 -0.94 -14.96
CA PHE A 228 8.89 0.47 -15.38
C PHE A 228 8.09 0.70 -16.67
N SER A 229 8.31 -0.13 -17.70
CA SER A 229 7.58 -0.02 -18.98
C SER A 229 6.07 -0.27 -18.84
N TYR A 230 5.65 -1.14 -17.93
CA TYR A 230 4.22 -1.41 -17.67
C TYR A 230 3.53 -0.26 -16.94
N LEU A 231 4.25 0.48 -16.10
CA LEU A 231 3.71 1.70 -15.48
C LEU A 231 3.55 2.81 -16.51
N GLU A 232 4.56 3.04 -17.35
CA GLU A 232 4.53 4.05 -18.41
C GLU A 232 3.35 3.82 -19.36
N ASN A 233 3.19 2.58 -19.83
CA ASN A 233 2.16 2.17 -20.78
C ASN A 233 0.85 1.70 -20.10
N CYS A 234 0.69 1.92 -18.80
CA CYS A 234 -0.52 1.50 -18.09
C CYS A 234 -1.77 2.17 -18.68
N PRO A 235 -2.77 1.40 -19.13
CA PRO A 235 -4.00 1.96 -19.68
C PRO A 235 -4.82 2.65 -18.60
N ILE A 236 -5.63 3.63 -19.04
CA ILE A 236 -6.57 4.33 -18.17
C ILE A 236 -7.79 3.44 -17.92
N ASN A 237 -8.10 3.18 -16.65
CA ASN A 237 -9.39 2.61 -16.26
C ASN A 237 -10.49 3.62 -16.57
N LYS A 238 -11.36 3.31 -17.53
CA LYS A 238 -12.38 4.24 -18.02
C LYS A 238 -13.43 4.64 -16.96
N THR A 239 -13.70 3.75 -16.00
CA THR A 239 -14.68 3.99 -14.94
C THR A 239 -14.15 4.94 -13.87
N ARG A 240 -12.89 4.78 -13.48
CA ARG A 240 -12.24 5.59 -12.43
C ARG A 240 -11.49 6.79 -13.00
N ASN A 241 -11.19 6.76 -14.29
CA ASN A 241 -10.30 7.70 -14.97
C ASN A 241 -8.91 7.77 -14.31
N GLU A 242 -8.32 6.59 -13.99
CA GLU A 242 -7.06 6.44 -13.28
C GLU A 242 -6.21 5.34 -13.92
N LYS A 243 -4.88 5.44 -13.80
CA LYS A 243 -3.91 4.38 -14.08
C LYS A 243 -3.66 3.60 -12.79
N GLU A 244 -4.09 2.36 -12.71
CA GLU A 244 -4.07 1.55 -11.50
C GLU A 244 -2.92 0.55 -11.50
N LEU A 245 -2.21 0.42 -10.38
CA LEU A 245 -1.09 -0.52 -10.24
C LEU A 245 -1.50 -1.99 -10.48
N PRO A 246 -2.68 -2.47 -10.02
CA PRO A 246 -3.16 -3.81 -10.38
C PRO A 246 -3.31 -4.03 -11.89
N THR A 247 -3.67 -2.99 -12.66
CA THR A 247 -3.76 -3.08 -14.12
C THR A 247 -2.39 -3.21 -14.78
N ALA A 248 -1.38 -2.46 -14.31
CA ALA A 248 0.00 -2.62 -14.78
C ALA A 248 0.53 -4.02 -14.46
N LEU A 249 0.26 -4.53 -13.25
CA LEU A 249 0.61 -5.89 -12.84
C LEU A 249 -0.07 -6.94 -13.72
N LEU A 250 -1.37 -6.78 -14.02
CA LEU A 250 -2.11 -7.72 -14.87
C LEU A 250 -1.51 -7.77 -16.28
N ASN A 251 -1.19 -6.63 -16.89
CA ASN A 251 -0.52 -6.59 -18.19
C ASN A 251 0.84 -7.30 -18.16
N MET A 252 1.60 -7.07 -17.09
CA MET A 252 2.90 -7.69 -16.90
C MET A 252 2.83 -9.22 -16.82
N ILE A 253 1.89 -9.78 -16.08
CA ILE A 253 1.73 -11.25 -15.98
C ILE A 253 1.13 -11.87 -17.24
N ASN A 254 0.34 -11.12 -18.02
CA ASN A 254 -0.17 -11.57 -19.32
C ASN A 254 0.95 -11.69 -20.36
N ASP A 255 1.87 -10.71 -20.40
CA ASP A 255 3.03 -10.71 -21.32
C ASP A 255 4.12 -11.68 -20.85
N SER A 256 4.26 -11.85 -19.54
CA SER A 256 5.28 -12.71 -18.93
C SER A 256 4.66 -13.60 -17.86
N PRO A 257 4.01 -14.71 -18.25
CA PRO A 257 3.45 -15.67 -17.31
C PRO A 257 4.50 -16.18 -16.32
N ASN A 258 4.09 -16.39 -15.06
CA ASN A 258 4.94 -16.82 -13.96
C ASN A 258 6.01 -15.80 -13.52
N SER A 259 5.88 -14.54 -13.92
CA SER A 259 6.77 -13.45 -13.48
C SER A 259 6.48 -12.95 -12.05
N THR A 260 5.36 -13.36 -11.45
CA THR A 260 4.93 -12.89 -10.14
C THR A 260 4.51 -14.06 -9.26
N ILE A 261 5.25 -14.28 -8.18
CA ILE A 261 4.92 -15.29 -7.16
C ILE A 261 4.02 -14.67 -6.07
N THR A 262 3.06 -15.44 -5.57
CA THR A 262 2.26 -15.05 -4.40
C THR A 262 2.76 -15.73 -3.14
N ILE A 263 2.74 -15.01 -2.02
CA ILE A 263 3.13 -15.52 -0.71
C ILE A 263 1.88 -15.59 0.15
N PRO A 264 1.36 -16.80 0.44
CA PRO A 264 0.16 -16.95 1.26
C PRO A 264 0.41 -16.50 2.70
N LEU A 265 -0.49 -15.65 3.23
CA LEU A 265 -0.43 -15.19 4.61
C LEU A 265 -1.83 -15.14 5.21
N ALA A 266 -1.98 -15.68 6.43
CA ALA A 266 -3.24 -15.78 7.13
C ALA A 266 -3.23 -14.85 8.35
N GLU A 267 -3.47 -13.56 8.13
CA GLU A 267 -3.52 -12.53 9.16
C GLU A 267 -4.50 -11.41 8.80
N HIS A 268 -4.85 -10.59 9.78
CA HIS A 268 -5.59 -9.37 9.56
C HIS A 268 -4.65 -8.22 9.21
N VAL A 269 -5.06 -7.40 8.22
CA VAL A 269 -4.37 -6.15 7.87
C VAL A 269 -5.29 -4.98 8.21
N PRO A 270 -5.10 -4.30 9.33
CA PRO A 270 -5.87 -3.11 9.68
C PRO A 270 -5.74 -2.02 8.61
N ASP A 271 -6.85 -1.35 8.32
CA ASP A 271 -6.94 -0.36 7.24
C ASP A 271 -7.71 0.87 7.72
N LEU A 272 -7.13 2.05 7.50
CA LEU A 272 -7.72 3.34 7.82
C LEU A 272 -8.47 3.91 6.61
N THR A 273 -9.65 3.40 6.32
CA THR A 273 -10.48 3.84 5.19
C THR A 273 -11.39 5.01 5.52
N SER A 274 -12.04 4.98 6.68
CA SER A 274 -13.05 5.94 7.12
C SER A 274 -12.82 6.34 8.60
N LYS A 275 -13.60 7.29 9.09
CA LYS A 275 -13.48 7.79 10.47
C LYS A 275 -13.77 6.72 11.52
N GLU A 276 -14.62 5.76 11.18
CA GLU A 276 -14.98 4.61 12.02
C GLU A 276 -13.75 3.74 12.33
N ASP A 277 -12.81 3.65 11.40
CA ASP A 277 -11.61 2.83 11.54
C ASP A 277 -10.61 3.40 12.57
N ILE A 278 -10.68 4.69 12.91
CA ILE A 278 -9.74 5.35 13.85
C ILE A 278 -9.75 4.64 15.20
N ASN A 279 -10.94 4.39 15.76
CA ASN A 279 -11.06 3.71 17.05
C ASN A 279 -10.62 2.24 16.99
N ILE A 280 -10.89 1.56 15.87
CA ILE A 280 -10.47 0.17 15.65
C ILE A 280 -8.94 0.09 15.64
N LEU A 281 -8.30 0.98 14.87
CA LEU A 281 -6.83 1.06 14.82
C LEU A 281 -6.21 1.41 16.17
N LYS A 282 -6.79 2.35 16.93
CA LYS A 282 -6.33 2.66 18.28
C LYS A 282 -6.32 1.44 19.21
N GLN A 283 -7.35 0.62 19.13
CA GLN A 283 -7.40 -0.62 19.91
C GLN A 283 -6.37 -1.64 19.40
N TYR A 284 -6.20 -1.75 18.09
CA TYR A 284 -5.24 -2.66 17.50
C TYR A 284 -3.79 -2.32 17.91
N VAL A 285 -3.40 -1.05 17.84
CA VAL A 285 -2.02 -0.64 18.16
C VAL A 285 -1.74 -0.51 19.66
N LYS A 286 -2.75 -0.61 20.52
CA LYS A 286 -2.63 -0.40 21.97
C LYS A 286 -1.54 -1.26 22.62
N ASN A 287 -1.33 -2.47 22.10
CA ASN A 287 -0.36 -3.43 22.63
C ASN A 287 0.93 -3.48 21.79
N ILE A 288 1.07 -2.63 20.78
CA ILE A 288 2.28 -2.54 19.97
C ILE A 288 3.19 -1.49 20.59
N ASP A 289 4.29 -1.94 21.18
CA ASP A 289 5.28 -1.02 21.76
C ASP A 289 6.26 -0.52 20.70
N ILE A 290 6.10 0.75 20.31
CA ILE A 290 7.05 1.46 19.44
C ILE A 290 7.79 2.58 20.19
N SER A 291 7.96 2.46 21.52
CA SER A 291 8.63 3.49 22.33
C SER A 291 10.10 3.66 21.97
N SER A 292 10.72 2.63 21.40
CA SER A 292 12.10 2.65 20.90
C SER A 292 12.24 3.21 19.48
N PHE A 293 11.12 3.70 18.90
CA PHE A 293 11.06 4.21 17.54
C PHE A 293 10.78 5.71 17.51
#